data_55784c06fafea55ead74e0107dfca223
#
_entry.id   55784c06fafea55ead74e0107dfca223
#
_cell.length_a   1.000
_cell.length_b   1.000
_cell.length_c   1.000
_cell.angle_alpha   90.00
_cell.angle_beta   90.00
_cell.angle_gamma   90.00
#
_symmetry.space_group_name_H-M   'P 1'
#
loop_
_entity.id
_entity.type
_entity.pdbx_description
1 polymer ?
#
loop_
_entity_poly.entity_id
_entity_poly.type
_entity_poly.pdbx_seq_one_letter_code
_entity_poly.pdbx_strand_id
1 'polypeptide(L)'
;MDNRVMFDYDRSAKILFVEDQWDIRTTQDVDAFFAEYAHFISTIGEKFWMVAHIDKLVIHADIAEYYGEVAREATSERLLGLARWGEDSVARMTLRTTAMKAKMPFDIYSSREEAVRAIEKMKAERPGSKA
;
A
#
# COMPACT_ATOMS: atom_id res chain seq x y z
N MET A 1 -7.22 18.74 -3.62
CA MET A 1 -6.76 17.45 -4.17
C MET A 1 -7.95 16.51 -4.27
N ASP A 2 -8.16 15.93 -5.43
CA ASP A 2 -9.22 14.94 -5.60
C ASP A 2 -8.78 13.63 -4.97
N ASN A 3 -9.49 13.18 -3.95
CA ASN A 3 -9.18 11.93 -3.28
C ASN A 3 -9.56 10.75 -4.16
N ARG A 4 -8.59 9.91 -4.48
CA ARG A 4 -8.81 8.71 -5.31
C ARG A 4 -7.65 7.75 -5.19
N VAL A 5 -7.89 6.51 -5.58
CA VAL A 5 -6.84 5.49 -5.71
C VAL A 5 -6.92 4.93 -7.12
N MET A 6 -5.78 4.82 -7.79
CA MET A 6 -5.70 4.24 -9.12
C MET A 6 -5.02 2.90 -9.04
N PHE A 7 -5.58 1.89 -9.72
CA PHE A 7 -5.11 0.52 -9.67
C PHE A 7 -4.75 0.02 -11.05
N ASP A 8 -3.67 -0.77 -11.13
CA ASP A 8 -3.28 -1.45 -12.36
C ASP A 8 -2.69 -2.81 -11.96
N TYR A 9 -3.40 -3.89 -12.28
CA TYR A 9 -2.96 -5.22 -11.90
C TYR A 9 -2.24 -5.92 -13.05
N ASP A 10 -0.96 -6.24 -12.83
CA ASP A 10 -0.17 -7.07 -13.75
C ASP A 10 -0.35 -8.52 -13.34
N ARG A 11 -1.22 -9.23 -14.06
CA ARG A 11 -1.57 -10.61 -13.75
C ARG A 11 -0.41 -11.57 -13.96
N SER A 12 0.46 -11.29 -14.91
CA SER A 12 1.61 -12.16 -15.18
C SER A 12 2.64 -12.10 -14.05
N ALA A 13 2.88 -10.91 -13.50
CA ALA A 13 3.79 -10.71 -12.37
C ALA A 13 3.09 -10.88 -11.02
N LYS A 14 1.76 -10.90 -11.01
CA LYS A 14 0.94 -10.89 -9.79
C LYS A 14 1.23 -9.69 -8.91
N ILE A 15 1.45 -8.55 -9.54
CA ILE A 15 1.71 -7.29 -8.85
C ILE A 15 0.58 -6.31 -9.09
N LEU A 16 -0.04 -5.85 -8.01
CA LEU A 16 -1.00 -4.75 -8.06
C LEU A 16 -0.22 -3.45 -7.88
N PHE A 17 -0.20 -2.64 -8.94
CA PHE A 17 0.38 -1.31 -8.86
C PHE A 17 -0.70 -0.33 -8.44
N VAL A 18 -0.41 0.47 -7.42
CA VAL A 18 -1.39 1.39 -6.85
C VAL A 18 -0.80 2.79 -6.82
N GLU A 19 -1.60 3.78 -7.16
CA GLU A 19 -1.25 5.17 -6.93
C GLU A 19 -2.25 5.75 -5.94
N ASP A 20 -1.76 6.03 -4.73
CA ASP A 20 -2.58 6.56 -3.64
C ASP A 20 -2.60 8.09 -3.73
N GLN A 21 -3.79 8.65 -3.88
CA GLN A 21 -3.98 10.08 -3.87
C GLN A 21 -5.11 10.42 -2.90
N TRP A 22 -4.74 10.77 -1.66
CA TRP A 22 -5.74 11.02 -0.62
C TRP A 22 -5.14 11.85 0.50
N ASP A 23 -5.92 12.81 0.99
CA ASP A 23 -5.60 13.53 2.21
C ASP A 23 -6.46 12.94 3.33
N ILE A 24 -5.87 12.02 4.08
CA ILE A 24 -6.57 11.21 5.07
C ILE A 24 -6.53 11.91 6.43
N ARG A 25 -7.64 12.50 6.83
CA ARG A 25 -7.78 13.30 8.06
C ARG A 25 -8.68 12.69 9.10
N THR A 26 -9.65 11.90 8.69
CA THR A 26 -10.71 11.39 9.58
C THR A 26 -10.84 9.88 9.42
N THR A 27 -11.56 9.26 10.37
CA THR A 27 -11.86 7.83 10.26
C THR A 27 -12.72 7.55 9.03
N GLN A 28 -13.59 8.47 8.63
CA GLN A 28 -14.39 8.35 7.42
C GLN A 28 -13.49 8.33 6.17
N ASP A 29 -12.43 9.15 6.16
CA ASP A 29 -11.46 9.13 5.05
C ASP A 29 -10.76 7.79 4.97
N VAL A 30 -10.35 7.22 6.11
CA VAL A 30 -9.73 5.90 6.16
C VAL A 30 -10.68 4.85 5.58
N ASP A 31 -11.93 4.85 6.02
CA ASP A 31 -12.92 3.88 5.56
C ASP A 31 -13.16 3.99 4.06
N ALA A 32 -13.30 5.21 3.55
CA ALA A 32 -13.52 5.44 2.12
C ALA A 32 -12.30 5.00 1.28
N PHE A 33 -11.11 5.31 1.77
CA PHE A 33 -9.85 4.93 1.11
C PHE A 33 -9.75 3.41 0.97
N PHE A 34 -9.95 2.68 2.06
CA PHE A 34 -9.83 1.22 2.03
C PHE A 34 -11.04 0.54 1.38
N ALA A 35 -12.18 1.21 1.28
CA ALA A 35 -13.30 0.70 0.49
C ALA A 35 -12.94 0.61 -0.99
N GLU A 36 -12.15 1.58 -1.50
CA GLU A 36 -11.65 1.52 -2.88
C GLU A 36 -10.73 0.31 -3.06
N TYR A 37 -9.84 0.05 -2.11
CA TYR A 37 -8.97 -1.13 -2.14
C TYR A 37 -9.79 -2.42 -2.12
N ALA A 38 -10.71 -2.54 -1.19
CA ALA A 38 -11.52 -3.75 -1.06
C ALA A 38 -12.31 -4.05 -2.34
N HIS A 39 -12.86 -3.01 -2.96
CA HIS A 39 -13.61 -3.16 -4.20
C HIS A 39 -12.73 -3.70 -5.33
N PHE A 40 -11.56 -3.10 -5.54
CA PHE A 40 -10.65 -3.54 -6.60
C PHE A 40 -10.09 -4.94 -6.32
N ILE A 41 -9.64 -5.19 -5.09
CA ILE A 41 -9.07 -6.48 -4.68
C ILE A 41 -10.07 -7.62 -4.89
N SER A 42 -11.37 -7.35 -4.69
CA SER A 42 -12.39 -8.37 -4.92
C SER A 42 -12.44 -8.86 -6.35
N THR A 43 -11.91 -8.08 -7.31
CA THR A 43 -11.89 -8.46 -8.73
C THR A 43 -10.65 -9.30 -9.11
N ILE A 44 -9.63 -9.34 -8.26
CA ILE A 44 -8.37 -10.01 -8.61
C ILE A 44 -8.49 -11.55 -8.56
N GLY A 45 -9.11 -12.10 -7.54
CA GLY A 45 -9.40 -13.53 -7.46
C GLY A 45 -8.21 -14.43 -7.10
N GLU A 46 -7.06 -13.88 -6.76
CA GLU A 46 -5.87 -14.63 -6.40
C GLU A 46 -5.02 -13.82 -5.42
N LYS A 47 -4.02 -14.45 -4.83
CA LYS A 47 -3.06 -13.77 -3.97
C LYS A 47 -2.11 -12.94 -4.84
N PHE A 48 -1.66 -11.80 -4.32
CA PHE A 48 -0.89 -10.84 -5.11
C PHE A 48 0.12 -10.07 -4.25
N TRP A 49 1.07 -9.45 -4.92
CA TRP A 49 2.02 -8.51 -4.35
C TRP A 49 1.55 -7.10 -4.67
N MET A 50 1.97 -6.11 -3.89
CA MET A 50 1.55 -4.73 -4.12
C MET A 50 2.76 -3.79 -4.19
N VAL A 51 2.73 -2.87 -5.14
CA VAL A 51 3.68 -1.75 -5.25
C VAL A 51 2.86 -0.47 -5.21
N ALA A 52 3.05 0.35 -4.18
CA ALA A 52 2.25 1.54 -3.97
C ALA A 52 3.08 2.82 -4.12
N HIS A 53 2.62 3.72 -4.98
CA HIS A 53 3.20 5.06 -5.14
C HIS A 53 2.51 6.00 -4.17
N ILE A 54 3.27 6.65 -3.28
CA ILE A 54 2.70 7.37 -2.13
C ILE A 54 2.90 8.90 -2.18
N ASP A 55 3.39 9.45 -3.29
CA ASP A 55 3.71 10.89 -3.34
C ASP A 55 2.52 11.82 -3.10
N LYS A 56 1.31 11.34 -3.35
CA LYS A 56 0.08 12.12 -3.15
C LYS A 56 -0.76 11.61 -1.99
N LEU A 57 -0.14 10.85 -1.09
CA LEU A 57 -0.80 10.32 0.10
C LEU A 57 -0.33 11.08 1.33
N VAL A 58 -1.27 11.67 2.08
CA VAL A 58 -0.99 12.33 3.35
C VAL A 58 -1.88 11.71 4.42
N ILE A 59 -1.28 11.25 5.50
CA ILE A 59 -1.99 10.61 6.60
C ILE A 59 -1.78 11.44 7.86
N HIS A 60 -2.85 12.00 8.41
CA HIS A 60 -2.75 12.80 9.62
C HIS A 60 -2.50 11.92 10.85
N ALA A 61 -1.68 12.41 11.76
CA ALA A 61 -1.21 11.64 12.90
C ALA A 61 -2.35 11.15 13.82
N ASP A 62 -3.44 11.91 13.90
CA ASP A 62 -4.56 11.62 14.77
C ASP A 62 -5.26 10.31 14.45
N ILE A 63 -5.24 9.88 13.18
CA ILE A 63 -5.94 8.66 12.76
C ILE A 63 -4.96 7.54 12.36
N ALA A 64 -3.66 7.69 12.69
CA ALA A 64 -2.65 6.74 12.25
C ALA A 64 -2.90 5.31 12.76
N GLU A 65 -3.30 5.16 14.03
CA GLU A 65 -3.56 3.83 14.58
C GLU A 65 -4.78 3.17 13.92
N TYR A 66 -5.84 3.95 13.73
CA TYR A 66 -7.02 3.46 13.03
C TYR A 66 -6.70 3.06 11.60
N TYR A 67 -5.91 3.88 10.91
CA TYR A 67 -5.44 3.56 9.56
C TYR A 67 -4.75 2.20 9.54
N GLY A 68 -3.85 1.95 10.49
CA GLY A 68 -3.13 0.67 10.57
C GLY A 68 -4.05 -0.52 10.80
N GLU A 69 -5.06 -0.36 11.66
CA GLU A 69 -6.01 -1.43 11.94
C GLU A 69 -6.81 -1.80 10.69
N VAL A 70 -7.34 -0.80 9.99
CA VAL A 70 -8.13 -1.03 8.77
C VAL A 70 -7.26 -1.60 7.66
N ALA A 71 -6.02 -1.10 7.52
CA ALA A 71 -5.07 -1.61 6.53
C ALA A 71 -4.81 -3.11 6.71
N ARG A 72 -4.61 -3.54 7.94
CA ARG A 72 -4.37 -4.96 8.22
C ARG A 72 -5.58 -5.82 7.84
N GLU A 73 -6.78 -5.38 8.18
CA GLU A 73 -8.00 -6.10 7.83
C GLU A 73 -8.24 -6.16 6.31
N ALA A 74 -8.00 -5.05 5.63
CA ALA A 74 -8.28 -4.95 4.19
C ALA A 74 -7.37 -5.82 3.34
N THR A 75 -6.17 -6.12 3.80
CA THR A 75 -5.13 -6.77 2.98
C THR A 75 -4.67 -8.13 3.50
N SER A 76 -5.10 -8.54 4.70
CA SER A 76 -4.48 -9.64 5.46
C SER A 76 -4.45 -10.99 4.76
N GLU A 77 -5.48 -11.36 3.98
CA GLU A 77 -5.58 -12.73 3.44
C GLU A 77 -4.96 -12.91 2.07
N ARG A 78 -4.95 -11.89 1.25
CA ARG A 78 -4.54 -12.00 -0.16
C ARG A 78 -3.20 -11.35 -0.47
N LEU A 79 -2.76 -10.42 0.37
CA LEU A 79 -1.53 -9.69 0.14
C LEU A 79 -0.33 -10.52 0.57
N LEU A 80 0.54 -10.83 -0.38
CA LEU A 80 1.76 -11.60 -0.14
C LEU A 80 2.91 -10.72 0.35
N GLY A 81 2.94 -9.47 -0.06
CA GLY A 81 3.94 -8.50 0.36
C GLY A 81 3.69 -7.15 -0.30
N LEU A 82 4.33 -6.13 0.25
CA LEU A 82 4.08 -4.74 -0.13
C LEU A 82 5.41 -3.99 -0.21
N ALA A 83 5.59 -3.17 -1.24
CA ALA A 83 6.67 -2.20 -1.33
C ALA A 83 6.08 -0.85 -1.70
N ARG A 84 6.47 0.19 -0.96
CA ARG A 84 6.03 1.56 -1.21
C ARG A 84 7.16 2.37 -1.79
N TRP A 85 6.85 3.33 -2.65
CA TRP A 85 7.88 4.21 -3.20
C TRP A 85 7.35 5.62 -3.38
N GLY A 86 8.26 6.58 -3.32
CA GLY A 86 7.94 7.98 -3.52
C GLY A 86 9.11 8.87 -3.15
N GLU A 87 9.07 10.11 -3.62
CA GLU A 87 10.13 11.10 -3.38
C GLU A 87 9.64 12.28 -2.54
N ASP A 88 8.34 12.50 -2.45
CA ASP A 88 7.79 13.62 -1.71
C ASP A 88 8.08 13.51 -0.21
N SER A 89 8.75 14.52 0.35
CA SER A 89 9.19 14.48 1.73
C SER A 89 8.05 14.48 2.74
N VAL A 90 6.96 15.18 2.46
CA VAL A 90 5.80 15.22 3.35
C VAL A 90 5.07 13.87 3.35
N ALA A 91 4.84 13.31 2.16
CA ALA A 91 4.20 12.00 2.04
C ALA A 91 5.02 10.93 2.75
N ARG A 92 6.34 10.91 2.55
CA ARG A 92 7.23 9.96 3.20
C ARG A 92 7.20 10.09 4.72
N MET A 93 7.22 11.34 5.20
CA MET A 93 7.20 11.62 6.63
C MET A 93 5.89 11.16 7.28
N THR A 94 4.74 11.49 6.69
CA THR A 94 3.46 11.11 7.26
C THR A 94 3.25 9.60 7.25
N LEU A 95 3.69 8.93 6.18
CA LEU A 95 3.59 7.47 6.12
C LEU A 95 4.52 6.80 7.13
N ARG A 96 5.74 7.32 7.29
CA ARG A 96 6.68 6.78 8.27
C ARG A 96 6.15 6.94 9.70
N THR A 97 5.61 8.12 10.02
CA THR A 97 5.01 8.36 11.33
C THR A 97 3.83 7.41 11.58
N THR A 98 2.97 7.24 10.55
CA THR A 98 1.83 6.33 10.63
C THR A 98 2.28 4.90 10.86
N ALA A 99 3.29 4.45 10.11
CA ALA A 99 3.81 3.09 10.25
C ALA A 99 4.39 2.84 11.64
N MET A 100 5.10 3.81 12.19
CA MET A 100 5.64 3.71 13.55
C MET A 100 4.52 3.58 14.57
N LYS A 101 3.49 4.43 14.51
CA LYS A 101 2.36 4.39 15.43
C LYS A 101 1.54 3.11 15.30
N ALA A 102 1.36 2.63 14.08
CA ALA A 102 0.57 1.43 13.78
C ALA A 102 1.38 0.14 13.87
N LYS A 103 2.69 0.25 14.15
CA LYS A 103 3.62 -0.89 14.21
C LYS A 103 3.63 -1.69 12.90
N MET A 104 3.71 -0.98 11.78
CA MET A 104 3.77 -1.54 10.44
C MET A 104 5.19 -1.37 9.87
N PRO A 105 5.61 -2.19 8.89
CA PRO A 105 6.83 -1.93 8.15
C PRO A 105 6.77 -0.57 7.45
N PHE A 106 7.89 0.15 7.40
CA PHE A 106 7.90 1.50 6.83
C PHE A 106 9.03 1.74 5.82
N ASP A 107 9.48 0.70 5.15
CA ASP A 107 10.46 0.86 4.07
C ASP A 107 9.80 1.56 2.89
N ILE A 108 10.40 2.68 2.49
CA ILE A 108 9.91 3.47 1.36
C ILE A 108 11.06 3.61 0.37
N TYR A 109 10.87 3.10 -0.83
CA TYR A 109 11.88 3.15 -1.88
C TYR A 109 11.80 4.46 -2.65
N SER A 110 12.86 4.80 -3.37
CA SER A 110 12.94 6.08 -4.09
C SER A 110 12.30 6.02 -5.46
N SER A 111 12.13 4.82 -6.02
CA SER A 111 11.59 4.68 -7.37
C SER A 111 10.73 3.42 -7.48
N ARG A 112 9.91 3.40 -8.53
CA ARG A 112 9.10 2.23 -8.87
C ARG A 112 9.99 1.00 -9.10
N GLU A 113 11.11 1.20 -9.81
CA GLU A 113 12.05 0.13 -10.15
C GLU A 113 12.64 -0.50 -8.90
N GLU A 114 13.01 0.31 -7.92
CA GLU A 114 13.52 -0.21 -6.65
C GLU A 114 12.46 -1.00 -5.89
N ALA A 115 11.22 -0.50 -5.88
CA ALA A 115 10.11 -1.19 -5.21
C ALA A 115 9.82 -2.54 -5.88
N VAL A 116 9.83 -2.58 -7.23
CA VAL A 116 9.63 -3.83 -7.96
C VAL A 116 10.75 -4.82 -7.66
N ARG A 117 12.01 -4.35 -7.63
CA ARG A 117 13.14 -5.23 -7.27
C ARG A 117 12.99 -5.79 -5.86
N ALA A 118 12.49 -4.98 -4.92
CA ALA A 118 12.22 -5.45 -3.56
C ALA A 118 11.17 -6.56 -3.56
N ILE A 119 10.11 -6.41 -4.35
CA ILE A 119 9.08 -7.45 -4.49
C ILE A 119 9.67 -8.72 -5.09
N GLU A 120 10.49 -8.61 -6.16
CA GLU A 120 11.11 -9.78 -6.78
C GLU A 120 12.02 -10.51 -5.79
N LYS A 121 12.72 -9.77 -4.94
CA LYS A 121 13.54 -10.36 -3.89
C LYS A 121 12.68 -11.10 -2.86
N MET A 122 11.56 -10.51 -2.44
CA MET A 122 10.62 -11.15 -1.52
C MET A 122 10.05 -12.44 -2.11
N LYS A 123 9.73 -12.44 -3.41
CA LYS A 123 9.25 -13.64 -4.11
C LYS A 123 10.28 -14.77 -4.06
N ALA A 124 11.55 -14.44 -4.30
CA ALA A 124 12.63 -15.43 -4.30
C ALA A 124 12.87 -16.03 -2.93
N GLU A 125 12.63 -15.27 -1.87
CA GLU A 125 12.87 -15.70 -0.49
C GLU A 125 11.68 -16.44 0.12
N ARG A 126 10.50 -16.35 -0.50
CA ARG A 126 9.27 -16.93 0.07
C ARG A 126 9.09 -18.37 -0.38
N PRO A 127 9.05 -19.34 0.57
CA PRO A 127 8.80 -20.74 0.22
C PRO A 127 7.42 -20.89 -0.46
N GLY A 128 7.38 -21.65 -1.57
CA GLY A 128 6.14 -21.91 -2.30
C GLY A 128 5.68 -20.79 -3.24
N SER A 129 6.39 -19.68 -3.32
CA SER A 129 6.02 -18.60 -4.23
C SER A 129 6.61 -18.76 -5.63
N LYS A 130 7.38 -19.80 -5.85
CA LYS A 130 8.03 -20.10 -7.12
C LYS A 130 7.17 -20.99 -7.99
N ALA A 131 5.98 -20.66 -8.20
CA ALA A 131 5.14 -21.47 -9.09
C ALA A 131 5.08 -20.87 -10.46
#